data_2885662c669009b609b51984184bb5ae
#
_entry.id   2885662c669009b609b51984184bb5ae
#
_cell.length_a   1.000
_cell.length_b   1.000
_cell.length_c   1.000
_cell.angle_alpha   90.00
_cell.angle_beta   90.00
_cell.angle_gamma   90.00
#
_symmetry.space_group_name_H-M   'P 1'
#
loop_
_entity.id
_entity.type
_entity.pdbx_description
1 polymer ?
#
loop_
_entity_poly.entity_id
_entity_poly.type
_entity_poly.pdbx_seq_one_letter_code
_entity_poly.pdbx_strand_id
1 'polypeptide(L)'
;MTAFERRWAILLALCKRRFETRENLACEFGVSKRTIDTDVMYLSLRFPLYTKQGRDGGIFILSGFRLDRPSMNEKQICLLNKLAVLLCGEERKTILELIKIYG
;
A
#
# COMPACT_ATOMS: atom_id res chain seq x y z
N MET A 1 -7.43 -22.94 4.92
CA MET A 1 -7.05 -21.69 4.23
C MET A 1 -5.80 -21.94 3.40
N THR A 2 -5.84 -21.60 2.14
CA THR A 2 -4.66 -21.71 1.27
C THR A 2 -3.70 -20.55 1.52
N ALA A 3 -2.46 -20.68 1.01
CA ALA A 3 -1.48 -19.60 1.09
C ALA A 3 -1.98 -18.33 0.39
N PHE A 4 -2.64 -18.48 -0.74
CA PHE A 4 -3.23 -17.34 -1.47
C PHE A 4 -4.30 -16.63 -0.64
N GLU A 5 -5.21 -17.37 -0.06
CA GLU A 5 -6.27 -16.80 0.79
C GLU A 5 -5.68 -16.11 2.01
N ARG A 6 -4.68 -16.70 2.63
CA ARG A 6 -4.00 -16.12 3.78
C ARG A 6 -3.30 -14.81 3.42
N ARG A 7 -2.55 -14.81 2.32
CA ARG A 7 -1.85 -13.59 1.85
C ARG A 7 -2.83 -12.46 1.55
N TRP A 8 -3.93 -12.79 0.90
CA TRP A 8 -4.98 -11.80 0.62
C TRP A 8 -5.58 -11.24 1.90
N ALA A 9 -5.86 -12.11 2.88
CA ALA A 9 -6.40 -11.68 4.16
C ALA A 9 -5.41 -10.82 4.95
N ILE A 10 -4.12 -11.12 4.89
CA ILE A 10 -3.06 -10.31 5.50
C ILE A 10 -3.05 -8.91 4.87
N LEU A 11 -3.10 -8.84 3.55
CA LEU A 11 -3.12 -7.56 2.84
C LEU A 11 -4.34 -6.71 3.23
N LEU A 12 -5.51 -7.32 3.28
CA LEU A 12 -6.74 -6.62 3.70
C LEU A 12 -6.63 -6.10 5.14
N ALA A 13 -6.07 -6.91 6.04
CA ALA A 13 -5.85 -6.51 7.43
C ALA A 13 -4.91 -5.31 7.51
N LEU A 14 -3.82 -5.32 6.75
CA LEU A 14 -2.86 -4.20 6.72
C LEU A 14 -3.47 -2.94 6.11
N CYS A 15 -4.28 -3.08 5.08
CA CYS A 15 -4.98 -1.94 4.48
C CYS A 15 -5.94 -1.28 5.46
N LYS A 16 -6.59 -2.07 6.30
CA LYS A 16 -7.53 -1.58 7.30
C LYS A 16 -6.81 -0.99 8.53
N ARG A 17 -5.80 -1.71 9.02
CA ARG A 17 -5.10 -1.36 10.28
C ARG A 17 -3.90 -0.46 10.07
N ARG A 18 -3.34 -0.42 8.87
CA ARG A 18 -2.15 0.32 8.46
C ARG A 18 -0.84 -0.22 9.03
N PHE A 19 -0.90 -0.96 10.12
CA PHE A 19 0.25 -1.54 10.80
C PHE A 19 -0.20 -2.80 11.56
N GLU A 20 0.65 -3.80 11.58
CA GLU A 20 0.45 -4.97 12.44
C GLU A 20 1.79 -5.66 12.71
N THR A 21 1.89 -6.31 13.86
CA THR A 21 3.07 -7.09 14.18
C THR A 21 2.96 -8.48 13.56
N ARG A 22 4.11 -9.07 13.22
CA ARG A 22 4.11 -10.43 12.68
C ARG A 22 3.64 -11.46 13.71
N GLU A 23 3.88 -11.20 14.99
CA GLU A 23 3.40 -12.04 16.09
C GLU A 23 1.87 -12.10 16.10
N ASN A 24 1.22 -10.95 16.00
CA ASN A 24 -0.23 -10.88 15.99
C ASN A 24 -0.81 -11.55 14.73
N LEU A 25 -0.20 -11.34 13.58
CA LEU A 25 -0.64 -12.00 12.35
C LEU A 25 -0.45 -13.50 12.42
N ALA A 26 0.68 -13.97 12.94
CA ALA A 26 0.94 -15.40 13.11
C ALA A 26 -0.10 -16.04 14.02
N CYS A 27 -0.43 -15.38 15.11
CA CYS A 27 -1.45 -15.85 16.04
C CYS A 27 -2.85 -15.86 15.39
N GLU A 28 -3.20 -14.78 14.72
CA GLU A 28 -4.51 -14.63 14.07
C GLU A 28 -4.75 -15.68 12.99
N PHE A 29 -3.74 -16.00 12.20
CA PHE A 29 -3.86 -16.96 11.10
C PHE A 29 -3.40 -18.37 11.46
N GLY A 30 -2.94 -18.57 12.69
CA GLY A 30 -2.53 -19.91 13.15
C GLY A 30 -1.31 -20.48 12.43
N VAL A 31 -0.35 -19.62 12.06
CA VAL A 31 0.87 -19.99 11.36
C VAL A 31 2.10 -19.47 12.10
N SER A 32 3.29 -19.89 11.66
CA SER A 32 4.53 -19.41 12.26
C SER A 32 4.85 -17.98 11.79
N LYS A 33 5.71 -17.29 12.55
CA LYS A 33 6.24 -15.98 12.15
C LYS A 33 6.98 -16.07 10.82
N ARG A 34 7.69 -17.17 10.59
CA ARG A 34 8.40 -17.39 9.34
C ARG A 34 7.45 -17.45 8.15
N THR A 35 6.29 -18.07 8.32
CA THR A 35 5.26 -18.11 7.28
C THR A 35 4.74 -16.71 6.99
N ILE A 36 4.51 -15.91 8.03
CA ILE A 36 4.09 -14.50 7.85
C ILE A 36 5.19 -13.72 7.11
N ASP A 37 6.46 -13.88 7.47
CA ASP A 37 7.56 -13.21 6.78
C ASP A 37 7.60 -13.56 5.30
N THR A 38 7.38 -14.82 4.95
CA THR A 38 7.31 -15.29 3.56
C THR A 38 6.12 -14.65 2.83
N ASP A 39 4.95 -14.65 3.46
CA ASP A 39 3.74 -14.06 2.86
C ASP A 39 3.91 -12.55 2.61
N VAL A 40 4.50 -11.84 3.56
CA VAL A 40 4.77 -10.40 3.43
C VAL A 40 5.77 -10.14 2.30
N MET A 41 6.78 -10.99 2.17
CA MET A 41 7.75 -10.87 1.07
C MET A 41 7.05 -10.99 -0.29
N TYR A 42 6.16 -11.97 -0.46
CA TYR A 42 5.39 -12.12 -1.69
C TYR A 42 4.50 -10.91 -1.96
N LEU A 43 3.82 -10.41 -0.93
CA LEU A 43 2.94 -9.24 -1.06
C LEU A 43 3.74 -7.98 -1.42
N SER A 44 4.94 -7.83 -0.87
CA SER A 44 5.77 -6.65 -1.11
C SER A 44 6.27 -6.54 -2.55
N LEU A 45 6.20 -7.61 -3.32
CA LEU A 45 6.53 -7.57 -4.75
C LEU A 45 5.53 -6.76 -5.57
N ARG A 46 4.29 -6.63 -5.09
CA ARG A 46 3.22 -5.94 -5.83
C ARG A 46 2.58 -4.79 -5.07
N PHE A 47 2.68 -4.79 -3.74
CA PHE A 47 2.03 -3.81 -2.89
C PHE A 47 3.07 -3.09 -2.03
N PRO A 48 2.82 -1.83 -1.67
CA PRO A 48 3.80 -1.03 -0.94
C PRO A 48 3.82 -1.39 0.55
N LEU A 49 4.29 -2.59 0.85
CA LEU A 49 4.53 -3.04 2.22
C LEU A 49 5.99 -2.87 2.58
N TYR A 50 6.26 -2.53 3.83
CA TYR A 50 7.62 -2.51 4.35
C TYR A 50 7.63 -3.00 5.79
N THR A 51 8.77 -3.48 6.22
CA THR A 51 8.96 -3.99 7.57
C THR A 51 9.96 -3.12 8.30
N LYS A 52 9.76 -3.00 9.61
CA LYS A 52 10.68 -2.31 10.49
C LYS A 52 11.01 -3.27 11.63
N GLN A 53 12.29 -3.42 11.93
CA GLN A 53 12.74 -4.27 13.04
C GLN A 53 12.86 -3.47 14.32
N GLY A 54 12.87 -4.18 15.45
CA GLY A 54 13.04 -3.61 16.76
C GLY A 54 11.77 -3.61 17.59
N ARG A 55 11.82 -2.91 18.71
CA ARG A 55 10.77 -2.90 19.73
C ARG A 55 9.44 -2.39 19.20
N ASP A 56 9.47 -1.33 18.39
CA ASP A 56 8.29 -0.74 17.78
C ASP A 56 8.15 -1.17 16.32
N GLY A 57 8.75 -2.32 15.98
CA GLY A 57 8.77 -2.84 14.64
C GLY A 57 7.51 -3.60 14.28
N GLY A 58 7.36 -3.88 13.01
CA GLY A 58 6.26 -4.64 12.47
C GLY A 58 6.16 -4.48 10.96
N ILE A 59 4.98 -4.72 10.44
CA ILE A 59 4.67 -4.65 9.02
C ILE A 59 3.77 -3.46 8.79
N PHE A 60 4.16 -2.60 7.87
CA PHE A 60 3.47 -1.35 7.56
C PHE A 60 3.04 -1.35 6.10
N ILE A 61 1.94 -0.69 5.82
CA ILE A 61 1.57 -0.35 4.46
C ILE A 61 1.81 1.14 4.24
N LEU A 62 2.26 1.48 3.02
CA LEU A 62 2.59 2.87 2.71
C LEU A 62 1.36 3.77 2.90
N SER A 63 1.58 4.92 3.52
CA SER A 63 0.53 5.91 3.72
C SER A 63 -0.07 6.35 2.40
N GLY A 64 -1.39 6.42 2.35
CA GLY A 64 -2.13 6.80 1.14
C GLY A 64 -2.50 5.66 0.21
N PHE A 65 -1.94 4.46 0.40
CA PHE A 65 -2.32 3.32 -0.42
C PHE A 65 -3.73 2.83 -0.06
N ARG A 66 -4.54 2.58 -1.09
CA ARG A 66 -5.89 2.05 -0.95
C ARG A 66 -6.15 0.99 -1.99
N LEU A 67 -6.70 -0.15 -1.56
CA LEU A 67 -7.00 -1.28 -2.44
C LEU A 67 -8.23 -1.03 -3.32
N ASP A 68 -9.18 -0.26 -2.82
CA ASP A 68 -10.45 -0.01 -3.48
C ASP A 68 -10.33 0.90 -4.71
N ARG A 69 -9.22 1.63 -4.83
CA ARG A 69 -8.96 2.49 -5.98
C ARG A 69 -7.47 2.78 -6.12
N PRO A 70 -6.95 2.90 -7.35
CA PRO A 70 -5.60 3.36 -7.56
C PRO A 70 -5.46 4.82 -7.09
N SER A 71 -4.32 5.13 -6.48
CA SER A 71 -4.03 6.49 -6.05
C SER A 71 -2.59 6.86 -6.41
N MET A 72 -2.35 8.16 -6.59
CA MET A 72 -1.02 8.68 -6.86
C MET A 72 -0.34 9.08 -5.55
N ASN A 73 0.98 8.90 -5.50
CA ASN A 73 1.77 9.39 -4.36
C ASN A 73 2.02 10.90 -4.49
N GLU A 74 2.56 11.50 -3.44
CA GLU A 74 2.81 12.95 -3.40
C GLU A 74 3.74 13.43 -4.51
N LYS A 75 4.77 12.64 -4.84
CA LYS A 75 5.71 12.99 -5.91
C LYS A 75 5.03 13.06 -7.26
N GLN A 76 4.13 12.11 -7.53
CA GLN A 76 3.36 12.08 -8.78
C GLN A 76 2.40 13.27 -8.87
N ILE A 77 1.72 13.59 -7.79
CA ILE A 77 0.82 14.74 -7.72
C ILE A 77 1.60 16.03 -7.92
N CYS A 78 2.75 16.20 -7.26
CA CYS A 78 3.61 17.38 -7.42
C CYS A 78 4.09 17.54 -8.86
N LEU A 79 4.51 16.45 -9.49
CA LEU A 79 4.98 16.49 -10.88
C LEU A 79 3.84 16.91 -11.82
N LEU A 80 2.66 16.33 -11.67
CA LEU A 80 1.51 16.67 -12.50
C LEU A 80 1.07 18.12 -12.30
N ASN A 81 1.11 18.62 -11.07
CA ASN A 81 0.80 20.04 -10.81
C ASN A 81 1.80 20.97 -11.50
N LYS A 82 3.10 20.63 -11.48
CA LYS A 82 4.12 21.41 -12.18
C LYS A 82 3.90 21.40 -13.70
N LEU A 83 3.56 20.25 -14.26
CA LEU A 83 3.28 20.12 -15.68
C LEU A 83 2.00 20.89 -16.07
N ALA A 84 0.98 20.87 -15.21
CA ALA A 84 -0.27 21.58 -15.46
C ALA A 84 -0.06 23.09 -15.59
N VAL A 85 0.90 23.67 -14.88
CA VAL A 85 1.24 25.09 -14.99
C VAL A 85 1.80 25.44 -16.38
N LEU A 86 2.52 24.49 -17.00
CA LEU A 86 3.12 24.68 -18.32
C LEU A 86 2.13 24.43 -19.47
N LEU A 87 1.01 23.79 -19.20
CA LEU A 87 -0.01 23.45 -20.18
C LEU A 87 -1.15 24.44 -20.13
N CYS A 88 -1.89 24.54 -21.22
CA CYS A 88 -3.09 25.38 -21.29
C CYS A 88 -4.21 24.64 -22.00
N GLY A 89 -5.45 25.14 -21.81
CA GLY A 89 -6.63 24.56 -22.43
C GLY A 89 -7.00 23.19 -21.88
N GLU A 90 -7.34 22.27 -22.78
CA GLU A 90 -7.86 20.95 -22.42
C GLU A 90 -6.79 20.03 -21.80
N GLU A 91 -5.55 20.19 -22.20
CA GLU A 91 -4.46 19.38 -21.64
C GLU A 91 -4.29 19.64 -20.15
N ARG A 92 -4.31 20.90 -19.75
CA ARG A 92 -4.26 21.28 -18.34
C ARG A 92 -5.46 20.74 -17.58
N LYS A 93 -6.64 20.86 -18.17
CA LYS A 93 -7.88 20.36 -17.58
C LYS A 93 -7.84 18.86 -17.37
N THR A 94 -7.34 18.11 -18.34
CA THR A 94 -7.20 16.66 -18.26
C THR A 94 -6.28 16.25 -17.11
N ILE A 95 -5.13 16.91 -16.96
CA ILE A 95 -4.18 16.62 -15.87
C ILE A 95 -4.81 16.93 -14.51
N LEU A 96 -5.52 18.05 -14.38
CA LEU A 96 -6.19 18.39 -13.13
C LEU A 96 -7.29 17.41 -12.77
N GLU A 97 -8.00 16.88 -13.76
CA GLU A 97 -8.99 15.83 -13.55
C GLU A 97 -8.34 14.54 -13.03
N LEU A 98 -7.19 14.14 -13.59
CA LEU A 98 -6.43 12.97 -13.13
C LEU A 98 -6.02 13.12 -11.67
N ILE A 99 -5.53 14.29 -11.28
CA ILE A 99 -5.17 14.58 -9.90
C ILE A 99 -6.38 14.47 -8.99
N LYS A 100 -7.53 14.97 -9.43
CA LYS A 100 -8.77 14.92 -8.66
C LYS A 100 -9.25 13.48 -8.43
N ILE A 101 -9.13 12.62 -9.46
CA ILE A 101 -9.62 11.24 -9.41
C ILE A 101 -8.66 10.34 -8.64
N TYR A 102 -7.35 10.46 -8.87
CA TYR A 102 -6.32 9.54 -8.34
C TYR A 102 -5.43 10.16 -7.27
N GLY A 103 -5.56 11.42 -7.02
CA GLY A 103 -4.78 12.15 -6.01
C GLY A 103 -5.21 11.95 -4.58
#